data_ad362d3d465d843887194105157e9b4f
#
_entry.id   ad362d3d465d843887194105157e9b4f
#
_cell.length_a   1.000
_cell.length_b   1.000
_cell.length_c   1.000
_cell.angle_alpha   90.00
_cell.angle_beta   90.00
_cell.angle_gamma   90.00
#
_symmetry.space_group_name_H-M   'P 1'
#
loop_
_entity.id
_entity.type
_entity.pdbx_description
1 polymer ?
#
loop_
_entity_poly.entity_id
_entity_poly.type
_entity_poly.pdbx_seq_one_letter_code
_entity_poly.pdbx_strand_id
1 'polypeptide(L)'
;MKNLVFTMVALTVAMSTFAHKKDPEYLKARRNGGELRMIVFAVDDDGNAVSNASVKVLMGMNFREKAYFVNGVTDAKGQFVIEGKTTGNEIEIGVLKDGYYKASKKLCLIKMGSEYEVRNGKWQPWGMVVELPMRKVVNPVQLLALHDGIQVPATNTWIGFDMKKKDWVASGRGGEIPDFEVMVQWDGRPMATLEFAQMGIRFIGKGAGFYFVDKTIGSAFTGVYNADTNNTFQTEFTCCASRKNGVFSDSGVPKGKLMVVRSRCKIDDKGNIIEANYSTIRNLFIEGGGNGKAEAIFNYRFNPTPNDTNLEPK
;
A
#
# COMPACT_ATOMS: atom_id res chain seq x y z
N MET A 1 -9.61 -32.10 22.22
CA MET A 1 -9.13 -31.08 23.17
C MET A 1 -8.53 -29.83 22.49
N LYS A 2 -7.86 -29.93 21.32
CA LYS A 2 -7.31 -28.75 20.61
C LYS A 2 -8.35 -27.73 20.11
N ASN A 3 -9.55 -28.18 19.74
CA ASN A 3 -10.59 -27.26 19.20
C ASN A 3 -11.31 -26.41 20.27
N LEU A 4 -11.32 -26.90 21.55
CA LEU A 4 -11.97 -26.17 22.65
C LEU A 4 -11.16 -24.95 23.12
N VAL A 5 -9.82 -25.04 23.04
CA VAL A 5 -8.92 -23.93 23.40
C VAL A 5 -9.01 -22.76 22.38
N PHE A 6 -9.14 -23.08 21.08
CA PHE A 6 -9.26 -22.07 20.03
C PHE A 6 -10.58 -21.30 20.13
N THR A 7 -11.68 -21.97 20.48
CA THR A 7 -13.00 -21.32 20.65
C THR A 7 -13.03 -20.44 21.89
N MET A 8 -12.34 -20.81 22.98
CA MET A 8 -12.24 -19.96 24.18
C MET A 8 -11.40 -18.70 23.95
N VAL A 9 -10.29 -18.78 23.21
CA VAL A 9 -9.45 -17.61 22.90
C VAL A 9 -10.19 -16.63 21.99
N ALA A 10 -10.92 -17.12 20.99
CA ALA A 10 -11.74 -16.25 20.12
C ALA A 10 -12.90 -15.58 20.89
N LEU A 11 -13.50 -16.27 21.84
CA LEU A 11 -14.61 -15.73 22.66
C LEU A 11 -14.11 -14.68 23.68
N THR A 12 -12.92 -14.88 24.25
CA THR A 12 -12.31 -13.89 25.17
C THR A 12 -11.87 -12.62 24.43
N VAL A 13 -11.32 -12.71 23.23
CA VAL A 13 -10.97 -11.55 22.40
C VAL A 13 -12.23 -10.78 21.97
N ALA A 14 -13.29 -11.47 21.58
CA ALA A 14 -14.56 -10.83 21.23
C ALA A 14 -15.22 -10.11 22.44
N MET A 15 -15.18 -10.74 23.62
CA MET A 15 -15.72 -10.12 24.85
C MET A 15 -14.90 -8.91 25.30
N SER A 16 -13.57 -8.92 25.13
CA SER A 16 -12.74 -7.77 25.49
C SER A 16 -13.05 -6.55 24.63
N THR A 17 -13.26 -6.71 23.31
CA THR A 17 -13.57 -5.63 22.41
C THR A 17 -14.96 -5.01 22.67
N PHE A 18 -15.95 -5.76 23.13
CA PHE A 18 -17.27 -5.25 23.54
C PHE A 18 -17.24 -4.56 24.90
N ALA A 19 -16.41 -5.04 25.84
CA ALA A 19 -16.27 -4.41 27.17
C ALA A 19 -15.66 -3.00 27.10
N HIS A 20 -14.67 -2.78 26.24
CA HIS A 20 -13.99 -1.47 26.09
C HIS A 20 -14.92 -0.34 25.66
N LYS A 21 -15.96 -0.64 24.84
CA LYS A 21 -16.94 0.38 24.42
C LYS A 21 -17.82 0.92 25.53
N LYS A 22 -17.89 0.24 26.68
CA LYS A 22 -18.69 0.63 27.86
C LYS A 22 -17.83 1.18 28.99
N ASP A 23 -16.50 1.12 28.88
CA ASP A 23 -15.58 1.61 29.89
C ASP A 23 -15.70 3.15 30.02
N PRO A 24 -16.05 3.69 31.21
CA PRO A 24 -16.18 5.11 31.45
C PRO A 24 -14.88 5.88 31.18
N GLU A 25 -13.71 5.33 31.49
CA GLU A 25 -12.41 5.95 31.25
C GLU A 25 -12.13 6.06 29.73
N TYR A 26 -12.42 5.00 28.97
CA TYR A 26 -12.30 5.02 27.51
C TYR A 26 -13.23 6.06 26.87
N LEU A 27 -14.50 6.12 27.31
CA LEU A 27 -15.45 7.12 26.80
C LEU A 27 -15.04 8.55 27.15
N LYS A 28 -14.49 8.76 28.36
CA LYS A 28 -13.94 10.06 28.79
C LYS A 28 -12.74 10.45 27.93
N ALA A 29 -11.81 9.54 27.68
CA ALA A 29 -10.62 9.80 26.84
C ALA A 29 -11.01 10.11 25.39
N ARG A 30 -11.99 9.39 24.81
CA ARG A 30 -12.53 9.70 23.47
C ARG A 30 -13.17 11.08 23.38
N ARG A 31 -13.78 11.55 24.45
CA ARG A 31 -14.51 12.84 24.47
C ARG A 31 -13.59 14.00 24.78
N ASN A 32 -12.73 13.85 25.78
CA ASN A 32 -11.96 14.94 26.37
C ASN A 32 -10.45 14.80 26.16
N GLY A 33 -10.00 13.72 25.51
CA GLY A 33 -8.60 13.32 25.36
C GLY A 33 -8.08 12.55 26.57
N GLY A 34 -7.31 11.49 26.31
CA GLY A 34 -6.48 10.78 27.27
C GLY A 34 -5.00 11.11 27.06
N GLU A 35 -4.19 10.98 28.10
CA GLU A 35 -2.75 11.11 27.96
C GLU A 35 -2.18 9.99 27.09
N LEU A 36 -1.25 10.31 26.21
CA LEU A 36 -0.54 9.38 25.36
C LEU A 36 0.97 9.55 25.59
N ARG A 37 1.66 8.43 25.75
CA ARG A 37 3.11 8.37 25.59
C ARG A 37 3.43 7.35 24.50
N MET A 38 4.30 7.75 23.56
CA MET A 38 4.71 6.92 22.44
C MET A 38 6.20 7.14 22.17
N ILE A 39 6.88 6.10 21.69
CA ILE A 39 8.29 6.15 21.30
C ILE A 39 8.35 5.85 19.81
N VAL A 40 8.78 6.82 19.03
CA VAL A 40 9.05 6.64 17.59
C VAL A 40 10.49 6.20 17.43
N PHE A 41 10.70 5.13 16.66
CA PHE A 41 12.01 4.68 16.21
C PHE A 41 12.14 4.92 14.71
N ALA A 42 13.10 5.73 14.31
CA ALA A 42 13.50 5.87 12.92
C ALA A 42 14.68 4.93 12.64
N VAL A 43 14.46 3.98 11.72
CA VAL A 43 15.48 2.98 11.34
C VAL A 43 15.66 2.96 9.83
N ASP A 44 16.89 2.71 9.34
CA ASP A 44 17.15 2.55 7.91
C ASP A 44 16.86 1.11 7.42
N ASP A 45 17.08 0.87 6.12
CA ASP A 45 16.85 -0.45 5.50
C ASP A 45 17.70 -1.58 6.11
N ASP A 46 18.81 -1.23 6.77
CA ASP A 46 19.71 -2.18 7.44
C ASP A 46 19.39 -2.33 8.94
N GLY A 47 18.33 -1.65 9.42
CA GLY A 47 17.95 -1.64 10.83
C GLY A 47 18.78 -0.70 11.71
N ASN A 48 19.66 0.13 11.12
CA ASN A 48 20.44 1.10 11.87
C ASN A 48 19.60 2.30 12.29
N ALA A 49 19.91 2.85 13.46
CA ALA A 49 19.26 4.03 13.99
C ALA A 49 19.49 5.27 13.11
N VAL A 50 18.43 5.98 12.77
CA VAL A 50 18.49 7.25 12.06
C VAL A 50 18.37 8.40 13.03
N SER A 51 19.49 8.95 13.49
CA SER A 51 19.59 10.09 14.40
C SER A 51 19.33 11.43 13.71
N ASN A 52 19.01 12.48 14.47
CA ASN A 52 18.78 13.84 13.97
C ASN A 52 17.74 13.92 12.82
N ALA A 53 16.77 13.00 12.80
CA ALA A 53 15.65 13.06 11.88
C ALA A 53 14.56 13.95 12.50
N SER A 54 14.03 14.90 11.74
CA SER A 54 12.92 15.76 12.16
C SER A 54 11.65 14.94 12.31
N VAL A 55 11.03 14.98 13.47
CA VAL A 55 9.77 14.29 13.80
C VAL A 55 8.67 15.33 13.96
N LYS A 56 7.55 15.12 13.28
CA LYS A 56 6.33 15.92 13.41
C LYS A 56 5.14 14.98 13.64
N VAL A 57 4.44 15.20 14.75
CA VAL A 57 3.29 14.37 15.12
C VAL A 57 2.06 15.24 15.28
N LEU A 58 1.04 14.96 14.48
CA LEU A 58 -0.30 15.53 14.65
C LEU A 58 -1.04 14.73 15.71
N MET A 59 -1.46 15.39 16.77
CA MET A 59 -2.30 14.85 17.84
C MET A 59 -3.74 15.25 17.58
N GLY A 60 -4.56 14.29 17.11
CA GLY A 60 -5.98 14.51 16.85
C GLY A 60 -6.78 14.75 18.12
N MET A 61 -7.60 15.79 18.10
CA MET A 61 -8.54 16.15 19.14
C MET A 61 -9.97 16.09 18.63
N ASN A 62 -10.97 16.26 19.47
CA ASN A 62 -12.37 16.32 19.06
C ASN A 62 -12.72 17.65 18.37
N PHE A 63 -13.93 17.78 17.85
CA PHE A 63 -14.42 18.96 17.14
C PHE A 63 -14.40 20.27 17.98
N ARG A 64 -14.25 20.18 19.29
CA ARG A 64 -14.24 21.34 20.19
C ARG A 64 -12.82 21.85 20.48
N GLU A 65 -11.80 21.01 20.31
CA GLU A 65 -10.40 21.36 20.55
C GLU A 65 -9.61 21.16 19.26
N LYS A 66 -8.75 22.12 18.92
CA LYS A 66 -7.92 22.04 17.71
C LYS A 66 -6.86 20.95 17.87
N ALA A 67 -6.64 20.17 16.82
CA ALA A 67 -5.48 19.31 16.69
C ALA A 67 -4.20 20.16 16.82
N TYR A 68 -3.17 19.59 17.43
CA TYR A 68 -1.88 20.28 17.62
C TYR A 68 -0.71 19.39 17.20
N PHE A 69 0.46 20.00 17.06
CA PHE A 69 1.66 19.29 16.67
C PHE A 69 2.63 19.17 17.84
N VAL A 70 3.21 17.96 17.98
CA VAL A 70 4.42 17.72 18.78
C VAL A 70 5.57 17.57 17.79
N ASN A 71 6.63 18.34 17.97
CA ASN A 71 7.77 18.36 17.06
C ASN A 71 9.06 18.11 17.84
N GLY A 72 10.05 17.52 17.16
CA GLY A 72 11.38 17.31 17.71
C GLY A 72 12.30 16.62 16.72
N VAL A 73 13.36 16.04 17.23
CA VAL A 73 14.34 15.28 16.44
C VAL A 73 14.67 13.97 17.14
N THR A 74 14.99 12.94 16.38
CA THR A 74 15.46 11.66 16.92
C THR A 74 16.84 11.79 17.56
N ASP A 75 17.04 11.09 18.67
CA ASP A 75 18.33 11.01 19.38
C ASP A 75 19.35 10.10 18.66
N ALA A 76 20.49 9.86 19.31
CA ALA A 76 21.54 8.99 18.77
C ALA A 76 21.10 7.52 18.56
N LYS A 77 20.01 7.09 19.21
CA LYS A 77 19.42 5.77 19.05
C LYS A 77 18.27 5.74 18.05
N GLY A 78 18.04 6.84 17.31
CA GLY A 78 16.92 6.97 16.38
C GLY A 78 15.57 7.15 17.07
N GLN A 79 15.54 7.51 18.36
CA GLN A 79 14.33 7.58 19.16
C GLN A 79 13.84 9.02 19.33
N PHE A 80 12.52 9.18 19.32
CA PHE A 80 11.84 10.40 19.77
C PHE A 80 10.65 10.03 20.66
N VAL A 81 10.63 10.54 21.88
CA VAL A 81 9.53 10.32 22.83
C VAL A 81 8.47 11.38 22.62
N ILE A 82 7.24 10.95 22.42
CA ILE A 82 6.06 11.79 22.26
C ILE A 82 5.22 11.65 23.52
N GLU A 83 4.91 12.79 24.14
CA GLU A 83 3.94 12.88 25.24
C GLU A 83 2.92 13.95 24.89
N GLY A 84 1.64 13.65 25.17
CA GLY A 84 0.57 14.59 24.88
C GLY A 84 -0.80 14.02 25.15
N LYS A 85 -1.83 14.80 24.84
CA LYS A 85 -3.22 14.44 25.05
C LYS A 85 -3.92 14.27 23.70
N THR A 86 -4.65 13.17 23.52
CA THR A 86 -5.38 12.90 22.30
C THR A 86 -6.70 12.19 22.55
N THR A 87 -7.69 12.41 21.68
CA THR A 87 -8.93 11.62 21.67
C THR A 87 -8.75 10.25 21.02
N GLY A 88 -7.56 9.97 20.48
CA GLY A 88 -7.23 8.70 19.84
C GLY A 88 -7.83 8.51 18.44
N ASN A 89 -8.50 9.53 17.88
CA ASN A 89 -9.14 9.41 16.56
C ASN A 89 -8.12 9.45 15.43
N GLU A 90 -7.20 10.40 15.48
CA GLU A 90 -6.18 10.57 14.44
C GLU A 90 -4.85 10.99 15.08
N ILE A 91 -3.83 10.19 14.86
CA ILE A 91 -2.45 10.51 15.21
C ILE A 91 -1.65 10.27 13.93
N GLU A 92 -1.06 11.32 13.39
CA GLU A 92 -0.23 11.22 12.20
C GLU A 92 1.22 11.56 12.54
N ILE A 93 2.10 10.58 12.33
CA ILE A 93 3.53 10.69 12.60
C ILE A 93 4.23 10.84 11.26
N GLY A 94 5.04 11.89 11.12
CA GLY A 94 5.93 12.10 9.98
C GLY A 94 7.37 12.24 10.44
N VAL A 95 8.29 11.56 9.75
CA VAL A 95 9.74 11.67 9.99
C VAL A 95 10.42 12.06 8.69
N LEU A 96 11.30 13.06 8.76
CA LEU A 96 12.05 13.63 7.63
C LEU A 96 13.53 13.73 7.98
N LYS A 97 14.38 13.37 7.02
CA LYS A 97 15.82 13.62 7.09
C LYS A 97 16.37 13.73 5.66
N ASP A 98 17.31 14.64 5.45
CA ASP A 98 17.99 14.77 4.16
C ASP A 98 18.70 13.47 3.80
N GLY A 99 18.65 13.09 2.53
CA GLY A 99 19.17 11.82 2.04
C GLY A 99 18.28 10.61 2.30
N TYR A 100 17.05 10.81 2.82
CA TYR A 100 16.07 9.75 3.08
C TYR A 100 14.70 10.09 2.50
N TYR A 101 13.96 9.10 2.09
CA TYR A 101 12.54 9.23 1.79
C TYR A 101 11.75 9.50 3.06
N LYS A 102 10.74 10.38 2.98
CA LYS A 102 9.81 10.65 4.08
C LYS A 102 9.22 9.34 4.61
N ALA A 103 9.24 9.16 5.93
CA ALA A 103 8.50 8.10 6.59
C ALA A 103 7.27 8.67 7.29
N SER A 104 6.16 7.91 7.29
CA SER A 104 4.94 8.33 7.97
C SER A 104 4.05 7.16 8.38
N LYS A 105 3.29 7.35 9.46
CA LYS A 105 2.30 6.39 9.96
C LYS A 105 1.09 7.12 10.53
N LYS A 106 -0.10 6.62 10.19
CA LYS A 106 -1.35 7.04 10.81
C LYS A 106 -1.80 5.98 11.80
N LEU A 107 -2.20 6.42 12.99
CA LEU A 107 -2.76 5.59 14.05
C LEU A 107 -4.15 6.10 14.40
N CYS A 108 -5.05 5.16 14.70
CA CYS A 108 -6.38 5.44 15.22
C CYS A 108 -6.65 4.48 16.39
N LEU A 109 -6.59 5.01 17.63
CA LEU A 109 -6.73 4.20 18.84
C LEU A 109 -8.19 3.82 19.12
N ILE A 110 -9.13 4.48 18.46
CA ILE A 110 -10.58 4.27 18.65
C ILE A 110 -11.23 3.47 17.52
N LYS A 111 -10.46 2.97 16.55
CA LYS A 111 -10.98 2.18 15.43
C LYS A 111 -11.65 0.91 15.97
N MET A 112 -12.76 0.50 15.36
CA MET A 112 -13.45 -0.74 15.70
C MET A 112 -12.49 -1.94 15.59
N GLY A 113 -12.39 -2.75 16.65
CA GLY A 113 -11.41 -3.83 16.74
C GLY A 113 -10.00 -3.38 17.18
N SER A 114 -9.83 -2.13 17.60
CA SER A 114 -8.57 -1.68 18.19
C SER A 114 -8.37 -2.34 19.57
N GLU A 115 -7.14 -2.77 19.84
CA GLU A 115 -6.73 -3.37 21.12
C GLU A 115 -6.35 -2.32 22.18
N TYR A 116 -6.48 -1.03 21.84
CA TYR A 116 -6.08 0.05 22.73
C TYR A 116 -7.10 0.28 23.84
N GLU A 117 -6.61 0.34 25.05
CA GLU A 117 -7.37 0.60 26.27
C GLU A 117 -7.02 1.96 26.87
N VAL A 118 -7.84 2.41 27.85
CA VAL A 118 -7.50 3.55 28.69
C VAL A 118 -7.49 3.06 30.13
N ARG A 119 -6.41 3.38 30.86
CA ARG A 119 -6.27 3.09 32.28
C ARG A 119 -5.72 4.32 33.00
N ASN A 120 -6.39 4.77 34.06
CA ASN A 120 -6.02 5.98 34.80
C ASN A 120 -5.87 7.21 33.87
N GLY A 121 -6.78 7.36 32.91
CA GLY A 121 -6.78 8.43 31.93
C GLY A 121 -5.69 8.38 30.86
N LYS A 122 -4.94 7.26 30.76
CA LYS A 122 -3.81 7.06 29.84
C LYS A 122 -4.12 6.01 28.80
N TRP A 123 -3.86 6.31 27.52
CA TRP A 123 -3.90 5.33 26.42
C TRP A 123 -2.86 4.24 26.64
N GLN A 124 -3.27 2.98 26.44
CA GLN A 124 -2.42 1.82 26.59
C GLN A 124 -2.08 1.16 25.25
N PRO A 125 -0.91 0.51 25.12
CA PRO A 125 0.17 0.44 26.13
C PRO A 125 0.86 1.79 26.34
N TRP A 126 1.12 2.16 27.58
CA TRP A 126 1.86 3.36 27.91
C TRP A 126 3.31 3.25 27.43
N GLY A 127 3.73 4.18 26.56
CA GLY A 127 5.02 4.09 25.90
C GLY A 127 5.02 3.15 24.71
N MET A 128 3.88 3.05 23.97
CA MET A 128 3.81 2.25 22.74
C MET A 128 4.92 2.62 21.78
N VAL A 129 5.49 1.59 21.11
CA VAL A 129 6.57 1.77 20.18
C VAL A 129 6.04 1.80 18.74
N VAL A 130 6.50 2.76 17.97
CA VAL A 130 6.18 2.92 16.55
C VAL A 130 7.49 3.00 15.77
N GLU A 131 7.78 1.95 15.03
CA GLU A 131 8.90 1.93 14.11
C GLU A 131 8.52 2.53 12.76
N LEU A 132 9.40 3.36 12.23
CA LEU A 132 9.26 4.02 10.93
C LEU A 132 10.50 3.77 10.06
N PRO A 133 10.33 3.08 8.92
CA PRO A 133 11.43 2.80 8.02
C PRO A 133 11.81 4.05 7.23
N MET A 134 13.03 4.49 7.42
CA MET A 134 13.66 5.61 6.72
C MET A 134 14.53 5.06 5.58
N ARG A 135 13.98 4.97 4.38
CA ARG A 135 14.72 4.46 3.23
C ARG A 135 15.67 5.51 2.66
N LYS A 136 16.91 5.14 2.40
CA LYS A 136 17.91 6.04 1.83
C LYS A 136 17.56 6.43 0.39
N VAL A 137 17.85 7.67 0.01
CA VAL A 137 17.89 8.09 -1.39
C VAL A 137 19.26 7.71 -1.94
N VAL A 138 19.29 6.78 -2.91
CA VAL A 138 20.53 6.19 -3.41
C VAL A 138 20.85 6.69 -4.82
N ASN A 139 19.99 6.42 -5.76
CA ASN A 139 20.16 6.81 -7.17
C ASN A 139 18.78 6.99 -7.85
N PRO A 140 17.99 8.00 -7.44
CA PRO A 140 16.64 8.17 -7.95
C PRO A 140 16.61 8.53 -9.43
N VAL A 141 15.76 7.84 -10.20
CA VAL A 141 15.58 8.04 -11.64
C VAL A 141 14.18 8.55 -11.96
N GLN A 142 14.04 9.17 -13.14
CA GLN A 142 12.75 9.65 -13.62
C GLN A 142 11.92 8.47 -14.11
N LEU A 143 10.92 8.07 -13.32
CA LEU A 143 9.95 7.04 -13.68
C LEU A 143 8.66 7.67 -14.22
N LEU A 144 8.10 7.05 -15.25
CA LEU A 144 6.75 7.37 -15.69
C LEU A 144 5.74 6.72 -14.75
N ALA A 145 4.75 7.48 -14.29
CA ALA A 145 3.76 6.96 -13.33
C ALA A 145 2.33 7.17 -13.81
N LEU A 146 1.47 6.22 -13.44
CA LEU A 146 0.02 6.33 -13.51
C LEU A 146 -0.55 6.03 -12.12
N HIS A 147 -1.53 6.82 -11.71
CA HIS A 147 -2.16 6.70 -10.39
C HIS A 147 -3.69 6.59 -10.45
N ASP A 148 -4.25 6.49 -11.65
CA ASP A 148 -5.68 6.52 -11.89
C ASP A 148 -6.19 5.24 -12.54
N GLY A 149 -7.51 5.07 -12.52
CA GLY A 149 -8.20 4.09 -13.32
C GLY A 149 -8.28 4.49 -14.78
N ILE A 150 -8.26 3.51 -15.66
CA ILE A 150 -8.43 3.71 -17.09
C ILE A 150 -9.61 2.90 -17.57
N GLN A 151 -10.54 3.58 -18.27
CA GLN A 151 -11.67 2.90 -18.89
C GLN A 151 -11.19 1.87 -19.89
N VAL A 152 -11.67 0.63 -19.73
CA VAL A 152 -11.37 -0.47 -20.65
C VAL A 152 -12.10 -0.25 -21.96
N PRO A 153 -11.42 -0.30 -23.14
CA PRO A 153 -12.04 -0.06 -24.43
C PRO A 153 -13.11 -1.08 -24.79
N ALA A 154 -12.88 -2.37 -24.45
CA ALA A 154 -13.83 -3.45 -24.65
C ALA A 154 -13.68 -4.52 -23.57
N THR A 155 -14.76 -5.27 -23.31
CA THR A 155 -14.79 -6.44 -22.40
C THR A 155 -14.68 -7.74 -23.18
N ASN A 156 -14.33 -8.83 -22.50
CA ASN A 156 -14.21 -10.19 -23.04
C ASN A 156 -13.21 -10.34 -24.21
N THR A 157 -12.25 -9.43 -24.30
CA THR A 157 -11.14 -9.50 -25.28
C THR A 157 -9.85 -9.03 -24.65
N TRP A 158 -8.73 -9.56 -25.09
CA TRP A 158 -7.41 -9.12 -24.69
C TRP A 158 -7.05 -7.82 -25.39
N ILE A 159 -6.66 -6.81 -24.62
CA ILE A 159 -6.26 -5.49 -25.12
C ILE A 159 -4.92 -5.13 -24.51
N GLY A 160 -3.97 -4.76 -25.34
CA GLY A 160 -2.64 -4.33 -24.92
C GLY A 160 -2.68 -2.99 -24.16
N PHE A 161 -1.83 -2.84 -23.18
CA PHE A 161 -1.62 -1.60 -22.46
C PHE A 161 -0.15 -1.14 -22.58
N ASP A 162 0.05 0.08 -23.01
CA ASP A 162 1.36 0.74 -23.15
C ASP A 162 1.63 1.62 -21.92
N MET A 163 2.51 1.14 -21.02
CA MET A 163 2.88 1.88 -19.81
C MET A 163 3.62 3.19 -20.10
N LYS A 164 4.37 3.24 -21.20
CA LYS A 164 5.11 4.44 -21.61
C LYS A 164 4.18 5.52 -22.11
N LYS A 165 3.16 5.15 -22.90
CA LYS A 165 2.14 6.08 -23.44
C LYS A 165 0.99 6.30 -22.46
N LYS A 166 0.85 5.45 -21.44
CA LYS A 166 -0.24 5.44 -20.45
C LYS A 166 -1.62 5.26 -21.09
N ASP A 167 -1.68 4.46 -22.14
CA ASP A 167 -2.92 4.24 -22.89
C ASP A 167 -2.98 2.84 -23.50
N TRP A 168 -4.17 2.48 -23.96
CA TRP A 168 -4.46 1.19 -24.59
C TRP A 168 -3.90 1.13 -26.00
N VAL A 169 -3.42 -0.05 -26.40
CA VAL A 169 -3.04 -0.39 -27.77
C VAL A 169 -4.30 -0.87 -28.51
N ALA A 170 -5.11 0.07 -28.94
CA ALA A 170 -6.39 -0.17 -29.60
C ALA A 170 -6.71 0.96 -30.58
N SER A 171 -7.65 0.72 -31.52
CA SER A 171 -8.09 1.72 -32.49
C SER A 171 -8.60 2.98 -31.79
N GLY A 172 -8.14 4.14 -32.20
CA GLY A 172 -8.49 5.43 -31.60
C GLY A 172 -7.83 5.72 -30.25
N ARG A 173 -6.82 4.95 -29.86
CA ARG A 173 -6.02 5.13 -28.64
C ARG A 173 -4.56 5.45 -28.98
N GLY A 174 -3.82 5.93 -27.98
CA GLY A 174 -2.43 6.40 -28.16
C GLY A 174 -1.35 5.38 -27.85
N GLY A 175 -1.70 4.18 -27.37
CA GLY A 175 -0.75 3.10 -27.10
C GLY A 175 -0.17 2.53 -28.37
N GLU A 176 1.12 2.19 -28.35
CA GLU A 176 1.87 1.67 -29.52
C GLU A 176 2.43 0.28 -29.28
N ILE A 177 3.08 0.08 -28.13
CA ILE A 177 3.77 -1.17 -27.78
C ILE A 177 3.22 -1.69 -26.45
N PRO A 178 2.53 -2.82 -26.43
CA PRO A 178 1.97 -3.33 -25.19
C PRO A 178 3.07 -3.85 -24.24
N ASP A 179 3.00 -3.44 -23.01
CA ASP A 179 3.81 -3.98 -21.91
C ASP A 179 3.18 -5.26 -21.34
N PHE A 180 1.86 -5.31 -21.36
CA PHE A 180 1.03 -6.47 -21.02
C PHE A 180 -0.34 -6.33 -21.71
N GLU A 181 -1.11 -7.41 -21.71
CA GLU A 181 -2.49 -7.39 -22.14
C GLU A 181 -3.44 -7.60 -20.97
N VAL A 182 -4.61 -7.00 -21.08
CA VAL A 182 -5.70 -7.07 -20.09
C VAL A 182 -6.95 -7.60 -20.76
N MET A 183 -7.64 -8.52 -20.11
CA MET A 183 -8.98 -8.94 -20.46
C MET A 183 -9.90 -8.76 -19.27
N VAL A 184 -10.98 -8.03 -19.45
CA VAL A 184 -11.99 -7.79 -18.40
C VAL A 184 -13.27 -8.55 -18.74
N GLN A 185 -13.73 -9.37 -17.81
CA GLN A 185 -15.07 -9.94 -17.78
C GLN A 185 -15.86 -9.23 -16.69
N TRP A 186 -17.01 -8.70 -17.03
CA TRP A 186 -17.81 -7.89 -16.11
C TRP A 186 -19.31 -8.07 -16.41
N ASP A 187 -20.14 -8.12 -15.38
CA ASP A 187 -21.59 -8.34 -15.48
C ASP A 187 -22.38 -7.08 -15.90
N GLY A 188 -21.69 -5.97 -16.17
CA GLY A 188 -22.31 -4.71 -16.62
C GLY A 188 -22.91 -3.86 -15.50
N ARG A 189 -22.80 -4.27 -14.22
CA ARG A 189 -23.42 -3.58 -13.09
C ARG A 189 -22.44 -2.61 -12.41
N PRO A 190 -22.95 -1.50 -11.83
CA PRO A 190 -22.14 -0.64 -10.97
C PRO A 190 -21.57 -1.41 -9.77
N MET A 191 -20.46 -0.96 -9.21
CA MET A 191 -19.77 -1.63 -8.10
C MET A 191 -20.69 -1.91 -6.89
N ALA A 192 -21.66 -1.04 -6.62
CA ALA A 192 -22.61 -1.25 -5.53
C ALA A 192 -23.50 -2.48 -5.70
N THR A 193 -23.80 -2.89 -6.93
CA THR A 193 -24.66 -4.02 -7.31
C THR A 193 -23.94 -5.11 -8.09
N LEU A 194 -22.62 -4.99 -8.23
CA LEU A 194 -21.76 -5.93 -8.92
C LEU A 194 -21.92 -7.34 -8.31
N GLU A 195 -22.17 -8.33 -9.14
CA GLU A 195 -22.15 -9.74 -8.72
C GLU A 195 -20.81 -10.38 -9.07
N PHE A 196 -20.24 -10.04 -10.23
CA PHE A 196 -18.98 -10.61 -10.70
C PHE A 196 -18.24 -9.65 -11.64
N ALA A 197 -16.94 -9.53 -11.39
CA ALA A 197 -15.98 -8.99 -12.34
C ALA A 197 -14.65 -9.74 -12.19
N GLN A 198 -13.99 -9.98 -13.31
CA GLN A 198 -12.67 -10.59 -13.36
C GLN A 198 -11.79 -9.82 -14.35
N MET A 199 -10.54 -9.62 -13.97
CA MET A 199 -9.52 -9.05 -14.84
C MET A 199 -8.34 -10.01 -14.90
N GLY A 200 -8.09 -10.55 -16.08
CA GLY A 200 -6.87 -11.27 -16.41
C GLY A 200 -5.82 -10.30 -16.93
N ILE A 201 -4.57 -10.51 -16.54
CA ILE A 201 -3.40 -9.84 -17.12
C ILE A 201 -2.46 -10.92 -17.61
N ARG A 202 -1.94 -10.74 -18.82
CA ARG A 202 -0.88 -11.59 -19.36
C ARG A 202 0.27 -10.75 -19.92
N PHE A 203 1.47 -11.18 -19.64
CA PHE A 203 2.69 -10.57 -20.16
C PHE A 203 3.10 -11.29 -21.41
N ILE A 204 3.23 -10.55 -22.51
CA ILE A 204 3.48 -11.08 -23.84
C ILE A 204 4.96 -11.00 -24.18
N GLY A 205 5.42 -12.00 -24.94
CA GLY A 205 6.81 -12.13 -25.36
C GLY A 205 7.68 -12.94 -24.39
N LYS A 206 8.64 -13.63 -24.97
CA LYS A 206 9.58 -14.47 -24.21
C LYS A 206 10.39 -13.60 -23.25
N GLY A 207 10.45 -14.01 -21.99
CA GLY A 207 11.16 -13.29 -20.93
C GLY A 207 10.36 -12.19 -20.24
N ALA A 208 9.22 -11.75 -20.77
CA ALA A 208 8.33 -10.83 -20.08
C ALA A 208 7.58 -11.52 -18.92
N GLY A 209 7.18 -10.76 -17.93
CA GLY A 209 6.45 -11.27 -16.76
C GLY A 209 6.61 -10.41 -15.53
N PHE A 210 6.24 -10.99 -14.38
CA PHE A 210 6.31 -10.31 -13.08
C PHE A 210 6.67 -11.27 -11.94
N TYR A 211 7.08 -10.70 -10.83
CA TYR A 211 7.17 -11.38 -9.54
C TYR A 211 6.73 -10.45 -8.40
N PHE A 212 6.36 -11.02 -7.25
CA PHE A 212 5.94 -10.24 -6.10
C PHE A 212 7.10 -9.97 -5.15
N VAL A 213 7.12 -8.75 -4.60
CA VAL A 213 8.01 -8.35 -3.50
C VAL A 213 7.22 -7.70 -2.38
N ASP A 214 7.79 -7.67 -1.17
CA ASP A 214 7.19 -6.97 -0.04
C ASP A 214 7.31 -5.45 -0.20
N LYS A 215 6.24 -4.74 0.17
CA LYS A 215 6.25 -3.28 0.28
C LYS A 215 6.91 -2.85 1.58
N THR A 216 7.76 -1.86 1.55
CA THR A 216 8.18 -1.16 2.76
C THR A 216 7.06 -0.23 3.23
N ILE A 217 6.31 -0.66 4.24
CA ILE A 217 5.18 0.09 4.78
C ILE A 217 5.69 1.21 5.69
N GLY A 218 5.18 2.42 5.50
CA GLY A 218 5.57 3.58 6.31
C GLY A 218 6.59 4.51 5.65
N SER A 219 7.22 4.10 4.55
CA SER A 219 8.05 4.97 3.72
C SER A 219 7.30 5.48 2.49
N ALA A 220 7.63 6.68 2.02
CA ALA A 220 7.16 7.21 0.73
C ALA A 220 7.68 6.38 -0.46
N PHE A 221 8.84 5.78 -0.31
CA PHE A 221 9.36 4.79 -1.25
C PHE A 221 9.06 3.37 -0.73
N THR A 222 8.07 2.73 -1.28
CA THR A 222 7.58 1.41 -0.84
C THR A 222 8.11 0.24 -1.68
N GLY A 223 8.80 0.52 -2.80
CA GLY A 223 9.27 -0.47 -3.76
C GLY A 223 10.66 -1.02 -3.48
N VAL A 224 11.22 -1.73 -4.45
CA VAL A 224 12.63 -2.15 -4.47
C VAL A 224 13.47 -1.12 -5.23
N TYR A 225 14.75 -0.99 -4.88
CA TYR A 225 15.66 -0.09 -5.59
C TYR A 225 15.92 -0.58 -7.01
N ASN A 226 16.14 -1.88 -7.19
CA ASN A 226 16.40 -2.49 -8.48
C ASN A 226 15.52 -3.73 -8.67
N ALA A 227 15.15 -4.00 -9.92
CA ALA A 227 14.56 -5.28 -10.31
C ALA A 227 15.61 -6.39 -10.24
N ASP A 228 15.27 -7.52 -9.63
CA ASP A 228 16.08 -8.73 -9.66
C ASP A 228 15.83 -9.48 -10.98
N THR A 229 16.80 -9.41 -11.89
CA THR A 229 16.72 -10.03 -13.21
C THR A 229 16.77 -11.55 -13.18
N ASN A 230 17.27 -12.14 -12.09
CA ASN A 230 17.41 -13.60 -11.90
C ASN A 230 16.18 -14.23 -11.25
N ASN A 231 15.18 -13.41 -10.90
CA ASN A 231 13.94 -13.92 -10.30
C ASN A 231 13.12 -14.75 -11.32
N THR A 232 12.26 -15.61 -10.80
CA THR A 232 11.29 -16.36 -11.65
C THR A 232 10.11 -15.45 -11.97
N PHE A 233 9.96 -15.13 -13.26
CA PHE A 233 8.88 -14.27 -13.76
C PHE A 233 7.66 -15.11 -14.14
N GLN A 234 6.51 -14.81 -13.55
CA GLN A 234 5.20 -15.33 -13.90
C GLN A 234 4.63 -14.55 -15.07
N THR A 235 3.90 -15.19 -15.96
CA THR A 235 3.39 -14.57 -17.19
C THR A 235 1.91 -14.18 -17.12
N GLU A 236 1.16 -14.69 -16.14
CA GLU A 236 -0.28 -14.44 -16.03
C GLU A 236 -0.67 -14.15 -14.58
N PHE A 237 -1.63 -13.26 -14.40
CA PHE A 237 -2.24 -12.94 -13.12
C PHE A 237 -3.73 -12.64 -13.29
N THR A 238 -4.55 -13.04 -12.31
CA THR A 238 -5.98 -12.76 -12.33
C THR A 238 -6.40 -12.12 -11.01
N CYS A 239 -7.20 -11.05 -11.11
CA CYS A 239 -7.91 -10.49 -9.99
C CYS A 239 -9.42 -10.56 -10.22
N CYS A 240 -10.17 -10.72 -9.14
CA CYS A 240 -11.63 -10.87 -9.17
C CYS A 240 -12.27 -9.95 -8.15
N ALA A 241 -13.47 -9.46 -8.47
CA ALA A 241 -14.34 -8.82 -7.53
C ALA A 241 -15.71 -9.51 -7.60
N SER A 242 -16.30 -9.85 -6.49
CA SER A 242 -17.59 -10.53 -6.45
C SER A 242 -18.40 -10.13 -5.23
N ARG A 243 -19.72 -10.22 -5.36
CA ARG A 243 -20.66 -10.07 -4.25
C ARG A 243 -21.54 -11.31 -4.15
N LYS A 244 -21.46 -11.99 -3.02
CA LYS A 244 -22.26 -13.18 -2.72
C LYS A 244 -23.01 -12.97 -1.42
N ASN A 245 -24.34 -13.14 -1.43
CA ASN A 245 -25.20 -12.93 -0.26
C ASN A 245 -25.01 -11.55 0.42
N GLY A 246 -24.81 -10.50 -0.38
CA GLY A 246 -24.56 -9.14 0.11
C GLY A 246 -23.13 -8.86 0.59
N VAL A 247 -22.29 -9.88 0.69
CA VAL A 247 -20.89 -9.75 1.10
C VAL A 247 -20.02 -9.52 -0.14
N PHE A 248 -19.32 -8.38 -0.17
CA PHE A 248 -18.33 -8.07 -1.20
C PHE A 248 -16.99 -8.71 -0.85
N SER A 249 -16.36 -9.33 -1.85
CA SER A 249 -15.00 -9.85 -1.77
C SER A 249 -14.23 -9.47 -3.03
N ASP A 250 -12.98 -9.11 -2.87
CA ASP A 250 -12.06 -8.83 -3.96
C ASP A 250 -10.74 -9.58 -3.79
N SER A 251 -10.08 -9.83 -4.91
CA SER A 251 -8.72 -10.31 -4.97
C SER A 251 -7.94 -9.43 -5.95
N GLY A 252 -6.72 -9.13 -5.62
CA GLY A 252 -5.82 -8.32 -6.45
C GLY A 252 -4.38 -8.61 -6.07
N VAL A 253 -3.50 -7.64 -6.26
CA VAL A 253 -2.13 -7.76 -5.74
C VAL A 253 -2.18 -8.05 -4.24
N PRO A 254 -1.55 -9.13 -3.75
CA PRO A 254 -1.64 -9.52 -2.34
C PRO A 254 -1.29 -8.36 -1.40
N LYS A 255 -2.03 -8.28 -0.28
CA LYS A 255 -1.82 -7.20 0.70
C LYS A 255 -0.35 -7.16 1.15
N GLY A 256 0.22 -5.96 1.15
CA GLY A 256 1.64 -5.78 1.52
C GLY A 256 2.63 -6.12 0.41
N LYS A 257 2.18 -6.57 -0.75
CA LYS A 257 3.03 -6.86 -1.92
C LYS A 257 2.89 -5.81 -3.02
N LEU A 258 3.86 -5.77 -3.90
CA LEU A 258 3.79 -5.14 -5.22
C LEU A 258 4.37 -6.08 -6.27
N MET A 259 3.99 -5.88 -7.52
CA MET A 259 4.59 -6.59 -8.65
C MET A 259 5.81 -5.83 -9.14
N VAL A 260 6.91 -6.53 -9.38
CA VAL A 260 8.01 -6.07 -10.21
C VAL A 260 7.83 -6.71 -11.57
N VAL A 261 7.81 -5.90 -12.62
CA VAL A 261 7.48 -6.30 -13.98
C VAL A 261 8.68 -6.13 -14.89
N ARG A 262 8.87 -7.08 -15.78
CA ARG A 262 9.77 -7.01 -16.92
C ARG A 262 8.94 -7.10 -18.21
N SER A 263 9.10 -6.10 -19.09
CA SER A 263 8.34 -6.00 -20.35
C SER A 263 9.25 -5.56 -21.50
N ARG A 264 8.70 -5.50 -22.71
CA ARG A 264 9.40 -5.07 -23.94
C ARG A 264 10.70 -5.84 -24.21
N CYS A 265 10.71 -7.13 -23.88
CA CYS A 265 11.90 -7.95 -24.00
C CYS A 265 12.27 -8.17 -25.48
N LYS A 266 13.53 -7.89 -25.82
CA LYS A 266 14.15 -8.37 -27.05
C LYS A 266 15.11 -9.51 -26.72
N ILE A 267 15.17 -10.49 -27.59
CA ILE A 267 15.89 -11.75 -27.37
C ILE A 267 16.83 -11.99 -28.54
N ASP A 268 18.06 -12.43 -28.23
CA ASP A 268 19.01 -12.89 -29.23
C ASP A 268 18.65 -14.29 -29.80
N ASP A 269 19.38 -14.72 -30.82
CA ASP A 269 19.19 -16.02 -31.46
C ASP A 269 19.43 -17.21 -30.53
N LYS A 270 20.13 -16.98 -29.39
CA LYS A 270 20.39 -17.99 -28.35
C LYS A 270 19.30 -18.02 -27.29
N GLY A 271 18.37 -17.05 -27.32
CA GLY A 271 17.28 -16.94 -26.36
C GLY A 271 17.61 -16.12 -25.11
N ASN A 272 18.72 -15.39 -25.09
CA ASN A 272 19.05 -14.48 -24.01
C ASN A 272 18.34 -13.15 -24.19
N ILE A 273 17.91 -12.53 -23.08
CA ILE A 273 17.33 -11.21 -23.10
C ILE A 273 18.43 -10.18 -23.29
N ILE A 274 18.37 -9.42 -24.40
CA ILE A 274 19.35 -8.38 -24.74
C ILE A 274 18.82 -6.97 -24.44
N GLU A 275 17.49 -6.83 -24.34
CA GLU A 275 16.83 -5.58 -23.96
C GLU A 275 15.56 -5.87 -23.19
N ALA A 276 15.29 -5.10 -22.14
CA ALA A 276 14.04 -5.14 -21.40
C ALA A 276 13.78 -3.81 -20.69
N ASN A 277 12.51 -3.48 -20.40
CA ASN A 277 12.14 -2.42 -19.49
C ASN A 277 11.59 -2.99 -18.19
N TYR A 278 11.76 -2.23 -17.10
CA TYR A 278 11.32 -2.64 -15.77
C TYR A 278 10.32 -1.66 -15.19
N SER A 279 9.39 -2.17 -14.38
CA SER A 279 8.38 -1.36 -13.72
C SER A 279 7.89 -1.99 -12.43
N THR A 280 7.12 -1.23 -11.65
CA THR A 280 6.38 -1.75 -10.50
C THR A 280 4.90 -1.46 -10.65
N ILE A 281 4.03 -2.45 -10.32
CA ILE A 281 2.59 -2.26 -10.20
C ILE A 281 2.20 -2.45 -8.73
N ARG A 282 1.54 -1.45 -8.13
CA ARG A 282 1.22 -1.43 -6.68
C ARG A 282 -0.16 -1.91 -6.36
N ASN A 283 -1.12 -1.49 -7.16
CA ASN A 283 -2.52 -1.86 -7.03
C ASN A 283 -2.99 -2.37 -8.39
N LEU A 284 -3.85 -3.36 -8.33
CA LEU A 284 -4.46 -3.95 -9.50
C LEU A 284 -5.82 -4.47 -9.10
N PHE A 285 -6.86 -3.83 -9.59
CA PHE A 285 -8.25 -4.25 -9.35
C PHE A 285 -9.17 -3.66 -10.43
N ILE A 286 -10.40 -4.13 -10.45
CA ILE A 286 -11.42 -3.69 -11.39
C ILE A 286 -12.51 -2.91 -10.65
N GLU A 287 -12.96 -1.83 -11.25
CA GLU A 287 -14.13 -1.07 -10.80
C GLU A 287 -15.18 -0.99 -11.89
N GLY A 288 -16.45 -0.99 -11.49
CA GLY A 288 -17.55 -0.62 -12.38
C GLY A 288 -17.71 0.90 -12.37
N GLY A 289 -17.44 1.55 -13.49
CA GLY A 289 -17.61 3.00 -13.64
C GLY A 289 -19.09 3.41 -13.58
N GLY A 290 -19.34 4.63 -13.13
CA GLY A 290 -20.70 5.21 -13.01
C GLY A 290 -21.43 5.38 -14.35
N ASN A 291 -20.73 5.25 -15.47
CA ASN A 291 -21.25 5.30 -16.84
C ASN A 291 -21.59 3.91 -17.42
N GLY A 292 -21.59 2.86 -16.60
CA GLY A 292 -21.85 1.48 -17.05
C GLY A 292 -20.69 0.85 -17.82
N LYS A 293 -19.46 1.35 -17.66
CA LYS A 293 -18.25 0.79 -18.27
C LYS A 293 -17.29 0.32 -17.20
N ALA A 294 -16.51 -0.74 -17.50
CA ALA A 294 -15.49 -1.23 -16.62
C ALA A 294 -14.26 -0.32 -16.64
N GLU A 295 -13.67 -0.13 -15.48
CA GLU A 295 -12.39 0.57 -15.31
C GLU A 295 -11.36 -0.40 -14.73
N ALA A 296 -10.20 -0.48 -15.36
CA ALA A 296 -9.04 -1.17 -14.84
C ALA A 296 -8.21 -0.17 -14.03
N ILE A 297 -8.00 -0.48 -12.76
CA ILE A 297 -7.21 0.35 -11.86
C ILE A 297 -5.85 -0.31 -11.71
N PHE A 298 -4.80 0.35 -12.16
CA PHE A 298 -3.43 -0.07 -11.92
C PHE A 298 -2.52 1.13 -11.68
N ASN A 299 -2.00 1.21 -10.48
CA ASN A 299 -1.01 2.22 -10.12
C ASN A 299 0.38 1.66 -10.38
N TYR A 300 1.12 2.26 -11.31
CA TYR A 300 2.45 1.77 -11.66
C TYR A 300 3.50 2.89 -11.69
N ARG A 301 4.77 2.46 -11.70
CA ARG A 301 5.94 3.25 -12.06
C ARG A 301 6.75 2.47 -13.07
N PHE A 302 7.03 3.05 -14.22
CA PHE A 302 7.73 2.45 -15.36
C PHE A 302 9.05 3.17 -15.60
N ASN A 303 10.15 2.42 -15.68
CA ASN A 303 11.43 2.96 -16.11
C ASN A 303 11.51 2.93 -17.64
N PRO A 304 11.53 4.11 -18.30
CA PRO A 304 11.55 4.17 -19.76
C PRO A 304 12.92 3.84 -20.38
N THR A 305 13.97 3.73 -19.57
CA THR A 305 15.33 3.42 -20.03
C THR A 305 15.51 1.91 -20.17
N PRO A 306 15.73 1.38 -21.39
CA PRO A 306 15.99 -0.04 -21.55
C PRO A 306 17.20 -0.52 -20.76
N ASN A 307 17.14 -1.74 -20.26
CA ASN A 307 18.14 -2.42 -19.45
C ASN A 307 18.50 -1.76 -18.12
N ASP A 308 17.86 -0.66 -17.76
CA ASP A 308 18.02 -0.05 -16.46
C ASP A 308 17.02 -0.68 -15.46
N THR A 309 17.56 -1.47 -14.53
CA THR A 309 16.78 -2.15 -13.48
C THR A 309 16.34 -1.23 -12.36
N ASN A 310 16.80 0.03 -12.35
CA ASN A 310 16.52 0.98 -11.28
C ASN A 310 15.04 1.36 -11.22
N LEU A 311 14.42 1.16 -10.07
CA LEU A 311 13.00 1.41 -9.79
C LEU A 311 12.81 2.44 -8.65
N GLU A 312 13.90 3.13 -8.28
CA GLU A 312 13.90 4.18 -7.28
C GLU A 312 13.35 5.48 -7.89
N PRO A 313 12.22 6.02 -7.40
CA PRO A 313 11.62 7.23 -7.95
C PRO A 313 12.36 8.49 -7.50
N LYS A 314 12.49 9.44 -8.43
CA LYS A 314 12.96 10.78 -8.15
C LYS A 314 11.91 11.62 -7.41
#